data_7b2b6d2965400c53df0aeacf1a75bfb1
#
_entry.id   7b2b6d2965400c53df0aeacf1a75bfb1
#
_cell.length_a   1.000
_cell.length_b   1.000
_cell.length_c   1.000
_cell.angle_alpha   90.00
_cell.angle_beta   90.00
_cell.angle_gamma   90.00
#
_symmetry.space_group_name_H-M   'P 1'
#
loop_
_entity.id
_entity.type
_entity.pdbx_description
1 polymer ?
#
loop_
_entity_poly.entity_id
_entity_poly.type
_entity_poly.pdbx_seq_one_letter_code
_entity_poly.pdbx_strand_id
1 'polypeptide(L)'
;MKNVFLLSSVLFSLGLSFSLFASQDKLETQYQSLVELFFDAARIGNNEVVETFVSQGFPIDHRNNESYTALMVAAYQGNKDTVRLLLDSGANACLQDKRGNTALMGALIKREISIAKDLYQAECSPDLRNRAGLDLKTFAEIYGQSEVLKSLQNK
;
A
#
# COMPACT_ATOMS: atom_id res chain seq x y z
N MET A 1 -58.93 -5.03 -17.20
CA MET A 1 -57.94 -6.10 -16.85
C MET A 1 -56.59 -5.94 -17.54
N LYS A 2 -56.16 -4.71 -17.93
CA LYS A 2 -54.84 -4.48 -18.60
C LYS A 2 -53.77 -3.82 -17.73
N ASN A 3 -54.11 -3.38 -16.49
CA ASN A 3 -53.15 -2.61 -15.65
C ASN A 3 -52.43 -3.43 -14.55
N VAL A 4 -52.80 -4.71 -14.37
CA VAL A 4 -52.17 -5.55 -13.33
C VAL A 4 -50.85 -6.16 -13.80
N PHE A 5 -50.69 -6.39 -15.10
CA PHE A 5 -49.46 -6.97 -15.67
C PHE A 5 -48.26 -5.99 -15.75
N LEU A 6 -48.55 -4.70 -15.85
CA LEU A 6 -47.48 -3.67 -15.91
C LEU A 6 -46.82 -3.41 -14.54
N LEU A 7 -47.60 -3.51 -13.46
CA LEU A 7 -47.05 -3.34 -12.08
C LEU A 7 -46.18 -4.51 -11.64
N SER A 8 -46.48 -5.73 -12.10
CA SER A 8 -45.67 -6.90 -11.72
C SER A 8 -44.26 -6.90 -12.39
N SER A 9 -44.16 -6.41 -13.62
CA SER A 9 -42.90 -6.36 -14.34
C SER A 9 -41.95 -5.28 -13.79
N VAL A 10 -42.48 -4.14 -13.34
CA VAL A 10 -41.69 -3.06 -12.71
C VAL A 10 -41.19 -3.48 -11.33
N LEU A 11 -42.01 -4.15 -10.54
CA LEU A 11 -41.63 -4.67 -9.22
C LEU A 11 -40.58 -5.78 -9.31
N PHE A 12 -40.67 -6.62 -10.36
CA PHE A 12 -39.66 -7.67 -10.58
C PHE A 12 -38.32 -7.11 -11.02
N SER A 13 -38.28 -6.07 -11.87
CA SER A 13 -37.05 -5.40 -12.28
C SER A 13 -36.39 -4.63 -11.13
N LEU A 14 -37.18 -3.99 -10.26
CA LEU A 14 -36.70 -3.30 -9.06
C LEU A 14 -36.14 -4.29 -8.01
N GLY A 15 -36.75 -5.44 -7.84
CA GLY A 15 -36.29 -6.49 -6.92
C GLY A 15 -34.96 -7.12 -7.34
N LEU A 16 -34.77 -7.35 -8.64
CA LEU A 16 -33.50 -7.84 -9.19
C LEU A 16 -32.38 -6.81 -9.04
N SER A 17 -32.66 -5.54 -9.27
CA SER A 17 -31.69 -4.46 -9.10
C SER A 17 -31.28 -4.30 -7.63
N PHE A 18 -32.21 -4.41 -6.70
CA PHE A 18 -31.93 -4.30 -5.27
C PHE A 18 -31.10 -5.47 -4.74
N SER A 19 -31.37 -6.70 -5.18
CA SER A 19 -30.57 -7.87 -4.78
C SER A 19 -29.15 -7.86 -5.33
N LEU A 20 -28.94 -7.33 -6.54
CA LEU A 20 -27.62 -7.12 -7.12
C LEU A 20 -26.83 -6.04 -6.35
N PHE A 21 -27.50 -4.95 -5.97
CA PHE A 21 -26.88 -3.89 -5.16
C PHE A 21 -26.43 -4.40 -3.79
N ALA A 22 -27.28 -5.10 -3.07
CA ALA A 22 -26.96 -5.70 -1.77
C ALA A 22 -25.82 -6.75 -1.86
N SER A 23 -25.70 -7.45 -2.98
CA SER A 23 -24.62 -8.39 -3.24
C SER A 23 -23.29 -7.68 -3.51
N GLN A 24 -23.30 -6.55 -4.21
CA GLN A 24 -22.12 -5.73 -4.45
C GLN A 24 -21.58 -5.09 -3.17
N ASP A 25 -22.46 -4.51 -2.34
CA ASP A 25 -22.06 -3.92 -1.05
C ASP A 25 -21.41 -4.95 -0.12
N LYS A 26 -21.92 -6.17 -0.11
CA LYS A 26 -21.34 -7.28 0.67
C LYS A 26 -19.95 -7.67 0.15
N LEU A 27 -19.78 -7.76 -1.16
CA LEU A 27 -18.51 -8.11 -1.79
C LEU A 27 -17.46 -7.02 -1.53
N GLU A 28 -17.85 -5.76 -1.66
CA GLU A 28 -16.97 -4.62 -1.36
C GLU A 28 -16.53 -4.63 0.10
N THR A 29 -17.45 -4.85 1.04
CA THR A 29 -17.13 -4.94 2.47
C THR A 29 -16.15 -6.09 2.75
N GLN A 30 -16.32 -7.25 2.12
CA GLN A 30 -15.40 -8.38 2.26
C GLN A 30 -14.03 -8.05 1.67
N TYR A 31 -13.97 -7.40 0.51
CA TYR A 31 -12.72 -6.97 -0.08
C TYR A 31 -11.96 -5.97 0.81
N GLN A 32 -12.66 -4.98 1.36
CA GLN A 32 -12.06 -4.02 2.29
C GLN A 32 -11.51 -4.69 3.56
N SER A 33 -12.19 -5.72 4.08
CA SER A 33 -11.68 -6.50 5.21
C SER A 33 -10.38 -7.25 4.87
N LEU A 34 -10.26 -7.77 3.65
CA LEU A 34 -9.01 -8.39 3.18
C LEU A 34 -7.88 -7.36 3.03
N VAL A 35 -8.20 -6.18 2.50
CA VAL A 35 -7.24 -5.07 2.42
C VAL A 35 -6.72 -4.72 3.82
N GLU A 36 -7.61 -4.52 4.80
CA GLU A 36 -7.23 -4.22 6.17
C GLU A 36 -6.33 -5.31 6.77
N LEU A 37 -6.69 -6.59 6.58
CA LEU A 37 -5.90 -7.71 7.07
C LEU A 37 -4.48 -7.74 6.47
N PHE A 38 -4.35 -7.48 5.17
CA PHE A 38 -3.05 -7.40 4.50
C PHE A 38 -2.17 -6.28 5.07
N PHE A 39 -2.76 -5.09 5.28
CA PHE A 39 -2.05 -3.96 5.88
C PHE A 39 -1.69 -4.20 7.34
N ASP A 40 -2.57 -4.84 8.11
CA ASP A 40 -2.30 -5.19 9.50
C ASP A 40 -1.18 -6.23 9.61
N ALA A 41 -1.17 -7.24 8.73
CA ALA A 41 -0.08 -8.19 8.64
C ALA A 41 1.27 -7.51 8.36
N ALA A 42 1.31 -6.56 7.41
CA ALA A 42 2.51 -5.78 7.13
C ALA A 42 2.93 -4.89 8.32
N ARG A 43 1.95 -4.33 9.05
CA ARG A 43 2.18 -3.47 10.22
C ARG A 43 2.80 -4.22 11.40
N ILE A 44 2.39 -5.45 11.65
CA ILE A 44 2.88 -6.26 12.77
C ILE A 44 4.02 -7.21 12.39
N GLY A 45 4.37 -7.29 11.10
CA GLY A 45 5.44 -8.16 10.62
C GLY A 45 5.02 -9.64 10.49
N ASN A 46 3.73 -9.92 10.27
CA ASN A 46 3.25 -11.29 10.05
C ASN A 46 3.51 -11.75 8.62
N ASN A 47 4.73 -12.28 8.39
CA ASN A 47 5.19 -12.66 7.06
C ASN A 47 4.38 -13.83 6.46
N GLU A 48 3.89 -14.76 7.27
CA GLU A 48 3.08 -15.88 6.79
C GLU A 48 1.78 -15.39 6.12
N VAL A 49 1.12 -14.43 6.75
CA VAL A 49 -0.11 -13.83 6.18
C VAL A 49 0.23 -13.01 4.94
N VAL A 50 1.28 -12.17 4.98
CA VAL A 50 1.70 -11.38 3.80
C VAL A 50 2.03 -12.29 2.61
N GLU A 51 2.79 -13.37 2.82
CA GLU A 51 3.14 -14.35 1.79
C GLU A 51 1.90 -15.03 1.21
N THR A 52 0.94 -15.38 2.07
CA THR A 52 -0.33 -15.97 1.64
C THR A 52 -1.07 -15.02 0.70
N PHE A 53 -1.20 -13.73 1.04
CA PHE A 53 -1.84 -12.74 0.18
C PHE A 53 -1.14 -12.60 -1.18
N VAL A 54 0.18 -12.48 -1.16
CA VAL A 54 0.99 -12.31 -2.38
C VAL A 54 0.90 -13.56 -3.27
N SER A 55 1.01 -14.76 -2.69
CA SER A 55 0.93 -16.02 -3.45
C SER A 55 -0.45 -16.26 -4.07
N GLN A 56 -1.51 -15.73 -3.47
CA GLN A 56 -2.87 -15.77 -4.02
C GLN A 56 -3.16 -14.65 -5.04
N GLY A 57 -2.15 -13.85 -5.41
CA GLY A 57 -2.29 -12.80 -6.42
C GLY A 57 -2.97 -11.52 -5.91
N PHE A 58 -2.99 -11.29 -4.60
CA PHE A 58 -3.48 -10.01 -4.08
C PHE A 58 -2.59 -8.87 -4.60
N PRO A 59 -3.17 -7.71 -4.99
CA PRO A 59 -2.39 -6.59 -5.51
C PRO A 59 -1.37 -6.07 -4.48
N ILE A 60 -0.09 -6.42 -4.67
CA ILE A 60 0.99 -6.12 -3.72
C ILE A 60 1.16 -4.62 -3.48
N ASP A 61 0.89 -3.81 -4.49
CA ASP A 61 0.97 -2.35 -4.46
C ASP A 61 -0.39 -1.67 -4.15
N HIS A 62 -1.36 -2.46 -3.62
CA HIS A 62 -2.64 -1.87 -3.19
C HIS A 62 -2.40 -0.69 -2.26
N ARG A 63 -3.22 0.37 -2.42
CA ARG A 63 -3.09 1.60 -1.63
C ARG A 63 -4.27 1.76 -0.68
N ASN A 64 -3.98 2.02 0.57
CA ASN A 64 -5.03 2.39 1.54
C ASN A 64 -5.50 3.85 1.33
N ASN A 65 -6.41 4.31 2.17
CA ASN A 65 -6.98 5.66 2.10
C ASN A 65 -5.94 6.79 2.21
N GLU A 66 -4.78 6.53 2.82
CA GLU A 66 -3.65 7.46 2.90
C GLU A 66 -2.64 7.29 1.76
N SER A 67 -2.97 6.47 0.77
CA SER A 67 -2.09 6.06 -0.33
C SER A 67 -0.82 5.33 0.11
N TYR A 68 -0.80 4.77 1.33
CA TYR A 68 0.27 3.86 1.72
C TYR A 68 0.13 2.52 1.02
N THR A 69 1.26 1.92 0.66
CA THR A 69 1.36 0.50 0.31
C THR A 69 1.75 -0.32 1.55
N ALA A 70 1.58 -1.64 1.49
CA ALA A 70 2.05 -2.54 2.55
C ALA A 70 3.57 -2.39 2.80
N LEU A 71 4.35 -2.19 1.73
CA LEU A 71 5.79 -1.92 1.82
C LEU A 71 6.10 -0.64 2.63
N MET A 72 5.36 0.45 2.41
CA MET A 72 5.52 1.69 3.19
C MET A 72 5.20 1.46 4.66
N VAL A 73 4.12 0.72 4.96
CA VAL A 73 3.71 0.40 6.33
C VAL A 73 4.77 -0.45 7.02
N ALA A 74 5.23 -1.54 6.40
CA ALA A 74 6.26 -2.40 6.96
C ALA A 74 7.57 -1.63 7.21
N ALA A 75 7.98 -0.78 6.27
CA ALA A 75 9.20 0.04 6.40
C ALA A 75 9.10 1.05 7.55
N TYR A 76 7.95 1.70 7.71
CA TYR A 76 7.72 2.66 8.79
C TYR A 76 7.64 2.01 10.17
N GLN A 77 7.20 0.75 10.24
CA GLN A 77 7.13 -0.03 11.49
C GLN A 77 8.42 -0.78 11.85
N GLY A 78 9.42 -0.77 10.96
CA GLY A 78 10.69 -1.45 11.21
C GLY A 78 10.68 -2.97 10.92
N ASN A 79 9.66 -3.46 10.23
CA ASN A 79 9.50 -4.89 9.92
C ASN A 79 10.36 -5.29 8.72
N LYS A 80 11.67 -5.46 8.96
CA LYS A 80 12.66 -5.70 7.92
C LYS A 80 12.38 -6.92 7.05
N ASP A 81 12.01 -8.03 7.67
CA ASP A 81 11.77 -9.28 6.94
C ASP A 81 10.53 -9.16 6.05
N THR A 82 9.49 -8.44 6.50
CA THR A 82 8.32 -8.12 5.69
C THR A 82 8.69 -7.20 4.52
N VAL A 83 9.56 -6.22 4.75
CA VAL A 83 10.05 -5.33 3.68
C VAL A 83 10.75 -6.15 2.60
N ARG A 84 11.65 -7.08 2.99
CA ARG A 84 12.33 -7.95 2.04
C ARG A 84 11.38 -8.86 1.29
N LEU A 85 10.48 -9.51 2.01
CA LEU A 85 9.46 -10.36 1.41
C LEU A 85 8.66 -9.60 0.33
N LEU A 86 8.21 -8.38 0.63
CA LEU A 86 7.46 -7.55 -0.31
C LEU A 86 8.32 -7.12 -1.52
N LEU A 87 9.58 -6.72 -1.29
CA LEU A 87 10.50 -6.36 -2.38
C LEU A 87 10.81 -7.55 -3.28
N ASP A 88 11.13 -8.72 -2.71
CA ASP A 88 11.41 -9.95 -3.44
C ASP A 88 10.17 -10.44 -4.23
N SER A 89 8.99 -10.09 -3.76
CA SER A 89 7.71 -10.37 -4.42
C SER A 89 7.32 -9.31 -5.46
N GLY A 90 8.18 -8.31 -5.72
CA GLY A 90 8.00 -7.31 -6.77
C GLY A 90 7.23 -6.05 -6.36
N ALA A 91 7.13 -5.74 -5.07
CA ALA A 91 6.55 -4.47 -4.61
C ALA A 91 7.33 -3.27 -5.14
N ASN A 92 6.64 -2.25 -5.64
CA ASN A 92 7.25 -1.05 -6.18
C ASN A 92 7.64 -0.08 -5.05
N ALA A 93 8.93 -0.04 -4.73
CA ALA A 93 9.51 0.83 -3.70
C ALA A 93 9.43 2.34 -4.02
N CYS A 94 9.19 2.69 -5.30
CA CYS A 94 9.18 4.08 -5.76
C CYS A 94 7.80 4.75 -5.69
N LEU A 95 6.77 4.02 -5.27
CA LEU A 95 5.46 4.59 -5.04
C LEU A 95 5.50 5.62 -3.92
N GLN A 96 4.61 6.61 -4.03
CA GLN A 96 4.53 7.73 -3.10
C GLN A 96 3.17 7.74 -2.39
N ASP A 97 3.17 8.05 -1.10
CA ASP A 97 1.97 8.28 -0.29
C ASP A 97 1.29 9.62 -0.63
N LYS A 98 0.23 10.01 0.09
CA LYS A 98 -0.45 11.31 -0.08
C LYS A 98 0.47 12.52 0.14
N ARG A 99 1.57 12.37 0.85
CA ARG A 99 2.56 13.44 1.08
C ARG A 99 3.67 13.42 0.03
N GLY A 100 3.65 12.46 -0.87
CA GLY A 100 4.67 12.23 -1.87
C GLY A 100 5.92 11.53 -1.31
N ASN A 101 5.86 10.96 -0.12
CA ASN A 101 6.99 10.24 0.46
C ASN A 101 7.00 8.78 -0.02
N THR A 102 8.20 8.26 -0.27
CA THR A 102 8.44 6.84 -0.57
C THR A 102 8.63 6.01 0.71
N ALA A 103 8.65 4.68 0.57
CA ALA A 103 9.00 3.78 1.67
C ALA A 103 10.39 4.10 2.26
N LEU A 104 11.37 4.45 1.41
CA LEU A 104 12.72 4.86 1.84
C LEU A 104 12.68 6.12 2.72
N MET A 105 11.92 7.15 2.32
CA MET A 105 11.76 8.35 3.14
C MET A 105 11.14 8.02 4.50
N GLY A 106 10.17 7.11 4.55
CA GLY A 106 9.57 6.60 5.78
C GLY A 106 10.59 5.91 6.69
N ALA A 107 11.43 5.04 6.13
CA ALA A 107 12.50 4.35 6.86
C ALA A 107 13.53 5.33 7.43
N LEU A 108 13.90 6.39 6.67
CA LEU A 108 14.81 7.44 7.15
C LEU A 108 14.23 8.22 8.33
N ILE A 109 12.93 8.59 8.30
CA ILE A 109 12.25 9.25 9.43
C ILE A 109 12.36 8.39 10.70
N LYS A 110 12.15 7.09 10.57
CA LYS A 110 12.15 6.14 11.69
C LYS A 110 13.55 5.67 12.08
N ARG A 111 14.59 6.07 11.32
CA ARG A 111 15.99 5.64 11.49
C ARG A 111 16.18 4.13 11.33
N GLU A 112 15.34 3.51 10.51
CA GLU A 112 15.44 2.09 10.15
C GLU A 112 16.51 1.88 9.07
N ILE A 113 17.79 2.01 9.47
CA ILE A 113 18.94 2.07 8.55
C ILE A 113 19.07 0.80 7.71
N SER A 114 18.81 -0.35 8.29
CA SER A 114 18.87 -1.63 7.56
C SER A 114 17.79 -1.75 6.49
N ILE A 115 16.60 -1.22 6.77
CA ILE A 115 15.49 -1.14 5.82
C ILE A 115 15.78 -0.10 4.74
N ALA A 116 16.29 1.08 5.15
CA ALA A 116 16.68 2.12 4.20
C ALA A 116 17.70 1.59 3.19
N LYS A 117 18.63 0.72 3.62
CA LYS A 117 19.61 0.07 2.74
C LYS A 117 18.93 -0.85 1.72
N ASP A 118 18.02 -1.71 2.16
CA ASP A 118 17.31 -2.63 1.28
C ASP A 118 16.45 -1.83 0.26
N LEU A 119 15.75 -0.77 0.70
CA LEU A 119 14.93 0.08 -0.16
C LEU A 119 15.74 0.96 -1.13
N TYR A 120 16.96 1.39 -0.73
CA TYR A 120 17.82 2.20 -1.60
C TYR A 120 18.28 1.44 -2.85
N GLN A 121 18.36 0.11 -2.77
CA GLN A 121 18.72 -0.76 -3.90
C GLN A 121 17.66 -0.82 -5.01
N ALA A 122 16.45 -0.33 -4.74
CA ALA A 122 15.39 -0.25 -5.75
C ALA A 122 15.61 0.86 -6.80
N GLU A 123 16.66 1.69 -6.63
CA GLU A 123 17.12 2.69 -7.60
C GLU A 123 16.00 3.60 -8.15
N CYS A 124 15.18 4.16 -7.27
CA CYS A 124 14.14 5.11 -7.67
C CYS A 124 14.76 6.36 -8.30
N SER A 125 14.00 7.02 -9.20
CA SER A 125 14.47 8.24 -9.88
C SER A 125 15.03 9.26 -8.89
N PRO A 126 16.23 9.81 -9.13
CA PRO A 126 16.81 10.84 -8.28
C PRO A 126 16.01 12.16 -8.31
N ASP A 127 15.20 12.36 -9.35
CA ASP A 127 14.35 13.55 -9.50
C ASP A 127 13.02 13.43 -8.73
N LEU A 128 12.78 12.28 -8.09
CA LEU A 128 11.57 12.04 -7.33
C LEU A 128 11.50 13.01 -6.13
N ARG A 129 10.42 13.78 -6.05
CA ARG A 129 10.20 14.76 -4.98
C ARG A 129 8.89 14.48 -4.26
N ASN A 130 8.88 14.74 -2.96
CA ASN A 130 7.64 14.74 -2.20
C ASN A 130 6.83 16.03 -2.46
N ARG A 131 5.62 16.15 -1.88
CA ARG A 131 4.76 17.32 -2.08
C ARG A 131 5.32 18.62 -1.49
N ALA A 132 6.32 18.54 -0.60
CA ALA A 132 7.06 19.68 -0.12
C ALA A 132 8.21 20.08 -1.05
N GLY A 133 8.36 19.42 -2.21
CA GLY A 133 9.42 19.67 -3.19
C GLY A 133 10.78 19.07 -2.81
N LEU A 134 10.82 18.23 -1.75
CA LEU A 134 12.05 17.64 -1.25
C LEU A 134 12.40 16.37 -2.04
N ASP A 135 13.58 16.34 -2.64
CA ASP A 135 14.20 15.11 -3.11
C ASP A 135 14.80 14.32 -1.92
N LEU A 136 15.27 13.11 -2.17
CA LEU A 136 15.79 12.22 -1.13
C LEU A 136 16.95 12.86 -0.35
N LYS A 137 17.84 13.61 -1.03
CA LYS A 137 18.98 14.27 -0.40
C LYS A 137 18.54 15.36 0.57
N THR A 138 17.74 16.31 0.10
CA THR A 138 17.22 17.41 0.91
C THR A 138 16.34 16.89 2.05
N PHE A 139 15.57 15.82 1.79
CA PHE A 139 14.80 15.15 2.81
C PHE A 139 15.69 14.57 3.92
N ALA A 140 16.75 13.84 3.56
CA ALA A 140 17.70 13.28 4.54
C ALA A 140 18.40 14.38 5.35
N GLU A 141 18.73 15.52 4.75
CA GLU A 141 19.32 16.69 5.43
C GLU A 141 18.36 17.25 6.50
N ILE A 142 17.09 17.48 6.15
CA ILE A 142 16.09 18.03 7.07
C ILE A 142 15.80 17.09 8.25
N TYR A 143 15.80 15.77 7.99
CA TYR A 143 15.53 14.77 9.04
C TYR A 143 16.81 14.27 9.74
N GLY A 144 17.97 14.91 9.52
CA GLY A 144 19.24 14.56 10.18
C GLY A 144 19.76 13.18 9.80
N GLN A 145 19.51 12.74 8.55
CA GLN A 145 19.89 11.42 8.03
C GLN A 145 20.96 11.51 6.92
N SER A 146 21.64 12.66 6.78
CA SER A 146 22.63 12.87 5.73
C SER A 146 23.76 11.85 5.76
N GLU A 147 24.27 11.49 6.94
CA GLU A 147 25.35 10.50 7.06
C GLU A 147 24.87 9.08 6.70
N VAL A 148 23.61 8.76 7.05
CA VAL A 148 22.98 7.50 6.62
C VAL A 148 22.92 7.46 5.10
N LEU A 149 22.37 8.50 4.46
CA LEU A 149 22.27 8.54 2.99
C LEU A 149 23.64 8.44 2.32
N LYS A 150 24.68 9.16 2.81
CA LYS A 150 26.03 9.03 2.30
C LYS A 150 26.55 7.59 2.40
N SER A 151 26.27 6.90 3.51
CA SER A 151 26.69 5.51 3.70
C SER A 151 26.00 4.54 2.73
N LEU A 152 24.80 4.86 2.24
CA LEU A 152 24.07 4.10 1.22
C LEU A 152 24.65 4.31 -0.19
N GLN A 153 25.20 5.50 -0.46
CA GLN A 153 25.77 5.89 -1.77
C GLN A 153 27.19 5.36 -2.01
N ASN A 154 27.94 5.06 -0.93
CA ASN A 154 29.35 4.68 -0.99
C ASN A 154 29.61 3.15 -1.13
N LYS A 155 28.70 2.44 -1.81
CA LYS A 155 28.84 1.00 -2.07
C LYS A 155 29.19 0.67 -3.51
#